data_dd98e1eb4c8e4a9b5a587dc06675f24d
#
_entry.id   dd98e1eb4c8e4a9b5a587dc06675f24d
#
_cell.length_a   1.000
_cell.length_b   1.000
_cell.length_c   1.000
_cell.angle_alpha   90.00
_cell.angle_beta   90.00
_cell.angle_gamma   90.00
#
_symmetry.space_group_name_H-M   'P 1'
#
loop_
_entity.id
_entity.type
_entity.pdbx_description
1 polymer ?
#
loop_
_entity_poly.entity_id
_entity_poly.type
_entity_poly.pdbx_seq_one_letter_code
_entity_poly.pdbx_strand_id
1 'polypeptide(L)'
;PSRRPPRRPLPALAARVAAATLALSACSGGTTTSDAGPEGSDAPTGSSSAERVVATDQGDVTVPTDPQRVVVLNHALAGYLYALDVPVLATVPEVTDDPEPAFSPLWAQEAEADGTELLEWSADGFNLEAILALEPDLIVGGGWGFPLKQATDVYDGLSQIAPTVLVSGTYTTWQEQLAFLAEDVFDDAATYEELAAGYEDRLAEVRDAITVPAGETAFLARTAEGTTYALQEGEGLPAIFERLGFAVQPIQEQTGAEPYTPGGDMFEVSAEQVTSVVTAPNVFVIGFNGAEVDLDALAADPVFAALPSFAAGTAHELPTWTIRSDYHEAMALLDVVEEQFS
;
A
#
# COMPACT_ATOMS: atom_id res chain seq x y z
N PRO A 1 15.30 -6.83 -29.86
CA PRO A 1 15.90 -7.92 -29.15
C PRO A 1 17.16 -7.41 -28.40
N SER A 2 16.96 -6.81 -27.24
CA SER A 2 18.07 -6.35 -26.40
C SER A 2 18.39 -7.46 -25.40
N ARG A 3 19.62 -7.88 -25.40
CA ARG A 3 20.18 -8.93 -24.57
C ARG A 3 20.50 -8.37 -23.19
N ARG A 4 19.92 -8.97 -22.15
CA ARG A 4 20.33 -8.75 -20.74
C ARG A 4 21.79 -9.21 -20.55
N PRO A 5 22.61 -8.51 -19.76
CA PRO A 5 23.94 -8.98 -19.39
C PRO A 5 23.85 -10.11 -18.34
N PRO A 6 24.83 -11.05 -18.33
CA PRO A 6 24.82 -12.17 -17.41
C PRO A 6 25.24 -11.76 -15.99
N ARG A 7 24.52 -12.28 -15.00
CA ARG A 7 24.85 -12.17 -13.58
C ARG A 7 26.19 -12.86 -13.29
N ARG A 8 27.10 -12.16 -12.61
CA ARG A 8 28.38 -12.71 -12.13
C ARG A 8 28.17 -13.55 -10.86
N PRO A 9 28.76 -14.74 -10.73
CA PRO A 9 28.69 -15.51 -9.48
C PRO A 9 29.69 -14.95 -8.46
N LEU A 10 29.24 -14.85 -7.20
CA LEU A 10 30.06 -14.54 -6.02
C LEU A 10 30.91 -15.75 -5.65
N PRO A 11 32.14 -15.56 -5.13
CA PRO A 11 33.02 -16.68 -4.77
C PRO A 11 32.63 -17.30 -3.42
N ALA A 12 32.54 -18.60 -3.39
CA ALA A 12 32.39 -19.42 -2.20
C ALA A 12 33.65 -19.31 -1.30
N LEU A 13 33.43 -18.93 -0.04
CA LEU A 13 34.48 -18.96 0.98
C LEU A 13 34.44 -20.32 1.70
N ALA A 14 35.54 -21.02 1.66
CA ALA A 14 35.70 -22.37 2.18
C ALA A 14 35.71 -22.42 3.72
N ALA A 15 34.97 -23.38 4.25
CA ALA A 15 34.93 -23.77 5.64
C ALA A 15 36.31 -24.31 6.11
N ARG A 16 36.80 -23.88 7.25
CA ARG A 16 37.85 -24.56 8.02
C ARG A 16 37.24 -25.21 9.25
N VAL A 17 37.28 -26.51 9.23
CA VAL A 17 37.02 -27.41 10.37
C VAL A 17 38.19 -27.33 11.34
N ALA A 18 37.94 -27.06 12.61
CA ALA A 18 38.86 -27.31 13.70
C ALA A 18 38.20 -28.22 14.71
N ALA A 19 38.67 -29.43 14.74
CA ALA A 19 38.37 -30.42 15.78
C ALA A 19 39.22 -30.16 17.02
N ALA A 20 38.63 -30.18 18.19
CA ALA A 20 39.35 -30.31 19.46
C ALA A 20 38.60 -31.25 20.39
N THR A 21 39.37 -32.19 20.90
CA THR A 21 39.07 -33.44 21.57
C THR A 21 38.80 -33.28 23.07
N LEU A 22 37.89 -34.14 23.57
CA LEU A 22 37.83 -34.89 24.84
C LEU A 22 38.60 -34.44 26.08
N ALA A 23 37.88 -34.36 27.19
CA ALA A 23 38.34 -34.83 28.48
C ALA A 23 37.15 -35.45 29.28
N LEU A 24 37.25 -36.76 29.55
CA LEU A 24 36.48 -37.51 30.51
C LEU A 24 36.97 -37.16 31.93
N SER A 25 36.05 -37.05 32.86
CA SER A 25 36.34 -37.31 34.28
C SER A 25 35.16 -38.04 34.89
N ALA A 26 35.41 -39.32 35.23
CA ALA A 26 34.55 -40.17 36.03
C ALA A 26 34.93 -40.04 37.50
N CYS A 27 33.93 -40.15 38.38
CA CYS A 27 33.94 -40.82 39.70
C CYS A 27 32.62 -40.54 40.40
N SER A 28 31.81 -41.50 40.59
CA SER A 28 31.77 -42.61 41.55
C SER A 28 30.79 -42.36 42.71
N GLY A 29 29.78 -43.23 42.77
CA GLY A 29 29.34 -43.84 44.02
C GLY A 29 28.02 -43.38 44.65
N GLY A 30 27.05 -44.30 44.70
CA GLY A 30 25.94 -44.25 45.62
C GLY A 30 24.65 -44.91 45.12
N THR A 31 24.57 -46.22 45.39
CA THR A 31 23.36 -47.05 45.24
C THR A 31 22.27 -46.67 46.20
N THR A 32 21.04 -46.60 45.75
CA THR A 32 19.89 -47.29 46.34
C THR A 32 18.69 -47.31 45.38
N THR A 33 18.11 -48.48 45.34
CA THR A 33 16.95 -49.00 44.58
C THR A 33 15.65 -48.29 44.96
N SER A 34 14.76 -48.11 43.95
CA SER A 34 13.39 -48.65 43.83
C SER A 34 12.55 -47.79 42.88
N ASP A 35 12.19 -48.37 41.83
CA ASP A 35 10.88 -48.81 41.34
C ASP A 35 9.95 -47.82 40.69
N ALA A 36 9.58 -48.23 39.50
CA ALA A 36 8.33 -48.06 38.78
C ALA A 36 7.98 -46.71 38.18
N GLY A 37 7.96 -46.72 36.86
CA GLY A 37 6.85 -46.23 36.08
C GLY A 37 7.21 -45.30 34.95
N PRO A 38 6.90 -45.70 33.73
CA PRO A 38 7.14 -44.87 32.57
C PRO A 38 5.93 -44.00 32.31
N GLU A 39 6.13 -42.79 31.95
CA GLU A 39 5.30 -42.14 30.95
C GLU A 39 6.07 -40.92 30.46
N GLY A 40 6.74 -41.08 29.33
CA GLY A 40 7.19 -40.00 28.52
C GLY A 40 5.97 -39.25 28.03
N SER A 41 5.66 -38.14 28.62
CA SER A 41 4.90 -37.10 27.94
C SER A 41 5.86 -36.41 26.97
N ASP A 42 5.85 -36.86 25.73
CA ASP A 42 6.21 -36.00 24.62
C ASP A 42 5.19 -34.87 24.58
N ALA A 43 5.48 -33.78 25.29
CA ALA A 43 4.85 -32.52 25.02
C ALA A 43 5.26 -32.17 23.56
N PRO A 44 4.30 -31.85 22.69
CA PRO A 44 4.65 -31.31 21.40
C PRO A 44 5.43 -30.01 21.69
N THR A 45 6.69 -29.99 21.29
CA THR A 45 7.45 -28.75 21.12
C THR A 45 6.74 -28.00 20.01
N GLY A 46 5.67 -27.28 20.35
CA GLY A 46 5.16 -26.22 19.50
C GLY A 46 6.32 -25.26 19.34
N SER A 47 6.81 -25.10 18.12
CA SER A 47 7.62 -23.96 17.73
C SER A 47 6.77 -22.75 18.08
N SER A 48 7.03 -22.07 19.20
CA SER A 48 6.52 -20.74 19.40
C SER A 48 7.23 -19.89 18.36
N SER A 49 6.53 -19.53 17.29
CA SER A 49 6.98 -18.44 16.42
C SER A 49 7.30 -17.26 17.33
N ALA A 50 8.42 -16.60 17.10
CA ALA A 50 8.71 -15.37 17.82
C ALA A 50 7.59 -14.37 17.53
N GLU A 51 7.25 -13.57 18.52
CA GLU A 51 6.15 -12.58 18.44
C GLU A 51 6.69 -11.21 18.79
N ARG A 52 6.04 -10.18 18.27
CA ARG A 52 6.28 -8.77 18.60
C ARG A 52 4.97 -8.05 18.89
N VAL A 53 5.06 -6.93 19.58
CA VAL A 53 3.91 -6.07 19.87
C VAL A 53 3.98 -4.84 18.99
N VAL A 54 2.90 -4.57 18.25
CA VAL A 54 2.72 -3.41 17.37
C VAL A 54 1.68 -2.49 18.00
N ALA A 55 2.00 -1.22 18.18
CA ALA A 55 1.06 -0.21 18.65
C ALA A 55 0.20 0.28 17.49
N THR A 56 -1.11 0.24 17.63
CA THR A 56 -2.08 0.68 16.61
C THR A 56 -3.16 1.58 17.22
N ASP A 57 -3.99 2.19 16.38
CA ASP A 57 -5.16 2.96 16.83
C ASP A 57 -6.20 2.08 17.57
N GLN A 58 -6.15 0.76 17.36
CA GLN A 58 -6.99 -0.22 18.06
C GLN A 58 -6.36 -0.75 19.34
N GLY A 59 -5.17 -0.26 19.70
CA GLY A 59 -4.36 -0.72 20.83
C GLY A 59 -3.19 -1.60 20.40
N ASP A 60 -2.53 -2.22 21.38
CA ASP A 60 -1.38 -3.09 21.14
C ASP A 60 -1.82 -4.44 20.54
N VAL A 61 -1.21 -4.82 19.42
CA VAL A 61 -1.46 -6.08 18.72
C VAL A 61 -0.20 -6.94 18.77
N THR A 62 -0.33 -8.19 19.24
CA THR A 62 0.77 -9.17 19.17
C THR A 62 0.73 -9.88 17.83
N VAL A 63 1.79 -9.76 17.04
CA VAL A 63 1.91 -10.33 15.69
C VAL A 63 3.10 -11.29 15.61
N PRO A 64 3.10 -12.30 14.72
CA PRO A 64 4.27 -13.12 14.44
C PRO A 64 5.39 -12.26 13.84
N THR A 65 6.65 -12.57 14.16
CA THR A 65 7.81 -11.84 13.59
C THR A 65 8.14 -12.27 12.16
N ASP A 66 7.63 -13.41 11.70
CA ASP A 66 7.84 -13.96 10.36
C ASP A 66 6.50 -14.57 9.87
N PRO A 67 5.51 -13.73 9.55
CA PRO A 67 4.21 -14.21 9.08
C PRO A 67 4.34 -14.81 7.69
N GLN A 68 3.66 -15.95 7.47
CA GLN A 68 3.74 -16.72 6.23
C GLN A 68 2.40 -16.72 5.46
N ARG A 69 1.33 -16.25 6.09
CA ARG A 69 -0.03 -16.30 5.55
C ARG A 69 -0.73 -14.96 5.79
N VAL A 70 -0.22 -13.93 5.08
CA VAL A 70 -0.72 -12.57 5.26
C VAL A 70 -1.90 -12.32 4.33
N VAL A 71 -3.04 -11.94 4.91
CA VAL A 71 -4.20 -11.44 4.18
C VAL A 71 -4.23 -9.91 4.24
N VAL A 72 -4.35 -9.26 3.09
CA VAL A 72 -4.29 -7.81 2.97
C VAL A 72 -5.65 -7.27 2.51
N LEU A 73 -6.24 -6.37 3.29
CA LEU A 73 -7.58 -5.83 3.06
C LEU A 73 -7.58 -4.42 2.45
N ASN A 74 -6.52 -4.11 1.71
CA ASN A 74 -6.41 -2.88 0.93
C ASN A 74 -5.39 -3.10 -0.20
N HIS A 75 -5.78 -2.80 -1.43
CA HIS A 75 -4.97 -3.00 -2.63
C HIS A 75 -3.58 -2.35 -2.55
N ALA A 76 -3.52 -1.06 -2.18
CA ALA A 76 -2.24 -0.35 -2.04
C ALA A 76 -1.33 -0.95 -0.96
N LEU A 77 -1.90 -1.46 0.15
CA LEU A 77 -1.10 -2.11 1.19
C LEU A 77 -0.46 -3.41 0.70
N ALA A 78 -1.08 -4.11 -0.26
CA ALA A 78 -0.45 -5.28 -0.88
C ALA A 78 0.82 -4.90 -1.66
N GLY A 79 0.79 -3.80 -2.41
CA GLY A 79 1.97 -3.27 -3.10
C GLY A 79 3.13 -2.95 -2.15
N TYR A 80 2.84 -2.43 -0.95
CA TYR A 80 3.88 -2.22 0.06
C TYR A 80 4.48 -3.54 0.56
N LEU A 81 3.66 -4.57 0.77
CA LEU A 81 4.16 -5.87 1.22
C LEU A 81 5.05 -6.51 0.17
N TYR A 82 4.70 -6.41 -1.12
CA TYR A 82 5.58 -6.88 -2.21
C TYR A 82 6.89 -6.10 -2.26
N ALA A 83 6.87 -4.79 -2.01
CA ALA A 83 8.10 -3.99 -1.93
C ALA A 83 9.00 -4.42 -0.76
N LEU A 84 8.43 -4.97 0.31
CA LEU A 84 9.14 -5.52 1.47
C LEU A 84 9.46 -7.01 1.36
N ASP A 85 9.18 -7.67 0.23
CA ASP A 85 9.35 -9.12 0.03
C ASP A 85 8.57 -9.97 1.07
N VAL A 86 7.42 -9.47 1.54
CA VAL A 86 6.52 -10.15 2.47
C VAL A 86 5.50 -10.96 1.68
N PRO A 87 5.35 -12.29 1.96
CA PRO A 87 4.42 -13.12 1.20
C PRO A 87 2.95 -12.71 1.43
N VAL A 88 2.22 -12.46 0.36
CA VAL A 88 0.79 -12.11 0.39
C VAL A 88 -0.03 -13.31 -0.05
N LEU A 89 -0.78 -13.90 0.89
CA LEU A 89 -1.67 -15.03 0.62
C LEU A 89 -2.89 -14.62 -0.18
N ALA A 90 -3.51 -13.49 0.19
CA ALA A 90 -4.67 -12.96 -0.51
C ALA A 90 -4.78 -11.45 -0.30
N THR A 91 -5.33 -10.76 -1.29
CA THR A 91 -5.66 -9.34 -1.21
C THR A 91 -7.01 -9.05 -1.86
N VAL A 92 -7.53 -7.84 -1.66
CA VAL A 92 -8.73 -7.35 -2.34
C VAL A 92 -8.35 -6.63 -3.64
N PRO A 93 -9.24 -6.56 -4.65
CA PRO A 93 -9.01 -5.72 -5.83
C PRO A 93 -9.02 -4.24 -5.46
N GLU A 94 -8.62 -3.37 -6.39
CA GLU A 94 -8.65 -1.92 -6.19
C GLU A 94 -10.09 -1.37 -6.07
N VAL A 95 -11.04 -2.01 -6.77
CA VAL A 95 -12.43 -1.55 -6.88
C VAL A 95 -13.38 -2.57 -6.27
N THR A 96 -14.37 -2.08 -5.49
CA THR A 96 -15.45 -2.92 -4.97
C THR A 96 -16.35 -3.41 -6.09
N ASP A 97 -16.87 -4.64 -5.92
CA ASP A 97 -17.84 -5.23 -6.87
C ASP A 97 -17.31 -5.29 -8.31
N ASP A 98 -15.99 -5.34 -8.48
CA ASP A 98 -15.34 -5.42 -9.80
C ASP A 98 -15.69 -6.75 -10.48
N PRO A 99 -16.32 -6.73 -11.68
CA PRO A 99 -16.66 -7.95 -12.39
C PRO A 99 -15.46 -8.67 -13.00
N GLU A 100 -14.33 -7.99 -13.17
CA GLU A 100 -13.09 -8.51 -13.74
C GLU A 100 -11.87 -8.09 -12.88
N PRO A 101 -11.85 -8.51 -11.58
CA PRO A 101 -10.85 -8.06 -10.65
C PRO A 101 -9.44 -8.46 -11.09
N ALA A 102 -8.48 -7.57 -10.94
CA ALA A 102 -7.09 -7.78 -11.32
C ALA A 102 -6.14 -7.23 -10.25
N PHE A 103 -4.90 -7.70 -10.28
CA PHE A 103 -3.79 -7.09 -9.55
C PHE A 103 -3.34 -5.81 -10.27
N SER A 104 -2.70 -4.90 -9.53
CA SER A 104 -2.00 -3.77 -10.17
C SER A 104 -0.99 -4.30 -11.19
N PRO A 105 -0.95 -3.73 -12.41
CA PRO A 105 0.03 -4.14 -13.43
C PRO A 105 1.48 -3.93 -12.99
N LEU A 106 1.70 -3.18 -11.92
CA LEU A 106 3.02 -2.82 -11.44
C LEU A 106 3.64 -3.85 -10.48
N TRP A 107 2.80 -4.71 -9.86
CA TRP A 107 3.22 -5.82 -8.99
C TRP A 107 2.47 -7.14 -9.25
N ALA A 108 1.74 -7.24 -10.36
CA ALA A 108 1.01 -8.47 -10.72
C ALA A 108 1.94 -9.68 -10.86
N GLN A 109 3.19 -9.48 -11.28
CA GLN A 109 4.16 -10.56 -11.43
C GLN A 109 4.56 -11.15 -10.07
N GLU A 110 4.71 -10.31 -9.05
CA GLU A 110 4.98 -10.69 -7.68
C GLU A 110 3.80 -11.45 -7.08
N ALA A 111 2.59 -10.93 -7.26
CA ALA A 111 1.35 -11.59 -6.82
C ALA A 111 1.16 -12.98 -7.46
N GLU A 112 1.42 -13.10 -8.76
CA GLU A 112 1.37 -14.39 -9.47
C GLU A 112 2.45 -15.37 -8.97
N ALA A 113 3.65 -14.86 -8.65
CA ALA A 113 4.75 -15.70 -8.16
C ALA A 113 4.47 -16.24 -6.74
N ASP A 114 3.83 -15.46 -5.89
CA ASP A 114 3.39 -15.86 -4.56
C ASP A 114 2.15 -16.78 -4.60
N GLY A 115 1.41 -16.78 -5.71
CA GLY A 115 0.13 -17.46 -5.83
C GLY A 115 -0.98 -16.75 -5.04
N THR A 116 -0.89 -15.44 -4.93
CA THR A 116 -1.86 -14.59 -4.21
C THR A 116 -3.27 -14.77 -4.79
N GLU A 117 -4.26 -14.89 -3.90
CA GLU A 117 -5.66 -14.97 -4.29
C GLU A 117 -6.32 -13.59 -4.23
N LEU A 118 -7.21 -13.27 -5.19
CA LEU A 118 -8.10 -12.10 -5.08
C LEU A 118 -9.35 -12.48 -4.30
N LEU A 119 -9.57 -11.78 -3.19
CA LEU A 119 -10.78 -11.88 -2.39
C LEU A 119 -11.91 -11.07 -3.01
N GLU A 120 -13.14 -11.59 -2.91
CA GLU A 120 -14.33 -10.77 -3.19
C GLU A 120 -14.40 -9.62 -2.20
N TRP A 121 -14.52 -8.41 -2.73
CA TRP A 121 -14.70 -7.20 -1.95
C TRP A 121 -15.87 -6.40 -2.47
N SER A 122 -16.82 -6.08 -1.59
CA SER A 122 -18.06 -5.40 -1.96
C SER A 122 -18.27 -4.12 -1.18
N ALA A 123 -19.21 -3.30 -1.63
CA ALA A 123 -19.65 -2.11 -0.90
C ALA A 123 -20.21 -2.45 0.50
N ASP A 124 -20.71 -3.68 0.72
CA ASP A 124 -21.21 -4.15 2.02
C ASP A 124 -20.10 -4.57 2.99
N GLY A 125 -18.84 -4.71 2.53
CA GLY A 125 -17.67 -5.06 3.34
C GLY A 125 -16.93 -6.31 2.90
N PHE A 126 -16.08 -6.81 3.80
CA PHE A 126 -15.25 -7.99 3.60
C PHE A 126 -16.00 -9.28 3.97
N ASN A 127 -15.77 -10.35 3.21
CA ASN A 127 -16.30 -11.67 3.51
C ASN A 127 -15.43 -12.35 4.60
N LEU A 128 -15.81 -12.23 5.87
CA LEU A 128 -15.06 -12.79 6.99
C LEU A 128 -14.96 -14.32 6.96
N GLU A 129 -15.96 -15.02 6.37
CA GLU A 129 -15.92 -16.47 6.25
C GLU A 129 -14.87 -16.90 5.22
N ALA A 130 -14.73 -16.17 4.12
CA ALA A 130 -13.67 -16.40 3.14
C ALA A 130 -12.29 -16.14 3.74
N ILE A 131 -12.12 -15.05 4.49
CA ILE A 131 -10.86 -14.75 5.19
C ILE A 131 -10.52 -15.85 6.20
N LEU A 132 -11.48 -16.29 7.01
CA LEU A 132 -11.29 -17.38 7.98
C LEU A 132 -10.87 -18.69 7.30
N ALA A 133 -11.45 -19.01 6.14
CA ALA A 133 -11.13 -20.22 5.39
C ALA A 133 -9.69 -20.27 4.86
N LEU A 134 -9.05 -19.10 4.72
CA LEU A 134 -7.64 -18.98 4.34
C LEU A 134 -6.68 -19.27 5.50
N GLU A 135 -7.16 -19.38 6.75
CA GLU A 135 -6.33 -19.61 7.94
C GLU A 135 -5.10 -18.67 7.99
N PRO A 136 -5.29 -17.32 7.92
CA PRO A 136 -4.18 -16.38 7.96
C PRO A 136 -3.47 -16.41 9.32
N ASP A 137 -2.18 -16.05 9.34
CA ASP A 137 -1.42 -15.82 10.57
C ASP A 137 -1.25 -14.31 10.87
N LEU A 138 -1.55 -13.46 9.90
CA LEU A 138 -1.64 -12.00 10.03
C LEU A 138 -2.68 -11.44 9.06
N ILE A 139 -3.45 -10.47 9.51
CA ILE A 139 -4.31 -9.64 8.67
C ILE A 139 -3.79 -8.21 8.72
N VAL A 140 -3.56 -7.61 7.55
CA VAL A 140 -3.18 -6.20 7.38
C VAL A 140 -4.30 -5.48 6.65
N GLY A 141 -4.80 -4.40 7.23
CA GLY A 141 -5.85 -3.59 6.63
C GLY A 141 -5.66 -2.12 6.93
N GLY A 142 -6.67 -1.30 6.68
CA GLY A 142 -6.59 0.13 6.95
C GLY A 142 -6.06 0.94 5.75
N GLY A 143 -5.19 1.89 6.01
CA GLY A 143 -4.74 2.87 5.01
C GLY A 143 -5.74 4.00 4.84
N TRP A 144 -6.09 4.34 3.60
CA TRP A 144 -7.00 5.47 3.33
C TRP A 144 -8.42 5.02 2.95
N GLY A 145 -9.38 5.90 3.26
CA GLY A 145 -10.70 5.87 2.69
C GLY A 145 -11.56 4.67 3.06
N PHE A 146 -12.22 4.11 2.08
CA PHE A 146 -13.25 3.09 2.26
C PHE A 146 -12.74 1.77 2.85
N PRO A 147 -11.57 1.22 2.43
CA PRO A 147 -11.00 0.04 3.06
C PRO A 147 -10.74 0.21 4.56
N LEU A 148 -10.21 1.38 4.98
CA LEU A 148 -10.00 1.69 6.40
C LEU A 148 -11.32 1.68 7.18
N LYS A 149 -12.34 2.36 6.64
CA LYS A 149 -13.65 2.39 7.27
C LYS A 149 -14.23 1.00 7.45
N GLN A 150 -14.26 0.20 6.40
CA GLN A 150 -14.81 -1.16 6.44
C GLN A 150 -14.02 -2.07 7.39
N ALA A 151 -12.68 -2.04 7.35
CA ALA A 151 -11.86 -2.85 8.25
C ALA A 151 -12.05 -2.45 9.72
N THR A 152 -12.22 -1.15 9.99
CA THR A 152 -12.53 -0.64 11.34
C THR A 152 -13.91 -1.11 11.82
N ASP A 153 -14.91 -1.07 10.95
CA ASP A 153 -16.28 -1.49 11.30
C ASP A 153 -16.38 -2.97 11.69
N VAL A 154 -15.50 -3.83 11.15
CA VAL A 154 -15.48 -5.29 11.43
C VAL A 154 -14.24 -5.76 12.19
N TYR A 155 -13.47 -4.85 12.79
CA TYR A 155 -12.20 -5.15 13.45
C TYR A 155 -12.28 -6.28 14.47
N ASP A 156 -13.31 -6.29 15.32
CA ASP A 156 -13.53 -7.35 16.32
C ASP A 156 -13.67 -8.74 15.66
N GLY A 157 -14.31 -8.80 14.48
CA GLY A 157 -14.46 -10.04 13.72
C GLY A 157 -13.14 -10.50 13.12
N LEU A 158 -12.37 -9.58 12.53
CA LEU A 158 -11.05 -9.85 11.98
C LEU A 158 -10.08 -10.35 13.06
N SER A 159 -10.06 -9.67 14.21
CA SER A 159 -9.19 -10.03 15.35
C SER A 159 -9.50 -11.39 15.98
N GLN A 160 -10.71 -11.94 15.73
CA GLN A 160 -11.06 -13.31 16.12
C GLN A 160 -10.52 -14.36 15.15
N ILE A 161 -10.17 -13.95 13.93
CA ILE A 161 -9.61 -14.83 12.88
C ILE A 161 -8.09 -14.92 13.06
N ALA A 162 -7.41 -13.79 13.10
CA ALA A 162 -5.95 -13.70 13.25
C ALA A 162 -5.55 -12.34 13.86
N PRO A 163 -4.30 -12.19 14.34
CA PRO A 163 -3.75 -10.87 14.64
C PRO A 163 -4.02 -9.90 13.50
N THR A 164 -4.62 -8.74 13.82
CA THR A 164 -5.06 -7.78 12.80
C THR A 164 -4.45 -6.42 13.08
N VAL A 165 -3.66 -5.93 12.12
CA VAL A 165 -3.06 -4.60 12.15
C VAL A 165 -3.78 -3.71 11.15
N LEU A 166 -4.29 -2.56 11.61
CA LEU A 166 -4.84 -1.54 10.74
C LEU A 166 -3.84 -0.38 10.64
N VAL A 167 -3.40 -0.11 9.42
CA VAL A 167 -2.61 1.08 9.09
C VAL A 167 -3.47 2.31 9.31
N SER A 168 -2.99 3.27 10.11
CA SER A 168 -3.76 4.45 10.49
C SER A 168 -4.05 5.36 9.31
N GLY A 169 -5.27 5.91 9.27
CA GLY A 169 -5.63 6.97 8.31
C GLY A 169 -4.95 8.33 8.59
N THR A 170 -4.20 8.44 9.68
CA THR A 170 -3.39 9.64 9.97
C THR A 170 -2.06 9.66 9.22
N TYR A 171 -1.67 8.53 8.61
CA TYR A 171 -0.52 8.47 7.71
C TYR A 171 -0.96 8.98 6.33
N THR A 172 -0.60 10.21 6.00
CA THR A 172 -1.09 10.97 4.84
C THR A 172 -0.24 10.80 3.58
N THR A 173 0.87 10.07 3.68
CA THR A 173 1.76 9.74 2.58
C THR A 173 2.00 8.24 2.48
N TRP A 174 2.31 7.76 1.29
CA TRP A 174 2.68 6.36 1.10
C TRP A 174 3.94 5.97 1.89
N GLN A 175 4.88 6.91 2.05
CA GLN A 175 6.08 6.71 2.85
C GLN A 175 5.78 6.42 4.31
N GLU A 176 4.85 7.17 4.91
CA GLU A 176 4.46 6.96 6.31
C GLU A 176 3.78 5.60 6.51
N GLN A 177 2.93 5.17 5.56
CA GLN A 177 2.27 3.86 5.60
C GLN A 177 3.28 2.72 5.42
N LEU A 178 4.19 2.85 4.44
CA LEU A 178 5.26 1.87 4.23
C LEU A 178 6.23 1.82 5.41
N ALA A 179 6.62 2.97 5.98
CA ALA A 179 7.47 3.03 7.16
C ALA A 179 6.87 2.28 8.34
N PHE A 180 5.59 2.54 8.65
CA PHE A 180 4.88 1.83 9.72
C PHE A 180 4.88 0.31 9.49
N LEU A 181 4.59 -0.15 8.27
CA LEU A 181 4.62 -1.57 7.96
C LEU A 181 6.04 -2.15 8.11
N ALA A 182 7.03 -1.51 7.51
CA ALA A 182 8.40 -2.00 7.52
C ALA A 182 9.01 -1.98 8.93
N GLU A 183 8.93 -0.86 9.63
CA GLU A 183 9.62 -0.65 10.91
C GLU A 183 8.89 -1.30 12.08
N ASP A 184 7.56 -1.05 12.19
CA ASP A 184 6.80 -1.48 13.36
C ASP A 184 6.21 -2.89 13.20
N VAL A 185 5.71 -3.25 12.00
CA VAL A 185 5.05 -4.54 11.78
C VAL A 185 6.04 -5.64 11.41
N PHE A 186 6.95 -5.40 10.44
CA PHE A 186 7.84 -6.43 9.91
C PHE A 186 9.29 -6.36 10.40
N ASP A 187 9.72 -5.31 11.14
CA ASP A 187 11.09 -5.11 11.67
C ASP A 187 12.16 -5.04 10.54
N ASP A 188 11.80 -4.44 9.45
CA ASP A 188 12.64 -4.30 8.27
C ASP A 188 12.87 -2.83 7.87
N ALA A 189 13.33 -2.03 8.85
CA ALA A 189 13.68 -0.63 8.63
C ALA A 189 14.74 -0.46 7.53
N ALA A 190 15.61 -1.45 7.35
CA ALA A 190 16.68 -1.36 6.37
C ALA A 190 16.17 -1.37 4.93
N THR A 191 15.20 -2.24 4.62
CA THR A 191 14.53 -2.25 3.31
C THR A 191 13.77 -0.95 3.07
N TYR A 192 13.05 -0.45 4.07
CA TYR A 192 12.39 0.85 3.95
C TYR A 192 13.37 1.99 3.63
N GLU A 193 14.49 2.08 4.35
CA GLU A 193 15.52 3.11 4.09
C GLU A 193 16.05 3.03 2.65
N GLU A 194 16.27 1.83 2.11
CA GLU A 194 16.71 1.63 0.72
C GLU A 194 15.65 2.08 -0.29
N LEU A 195 14.39 1.66 -0.10
CA LEU A 195 13.27 2.03 -0.97
C LEU A 195 13.02 3.54 -0.95
N ALA A 196 12.99 4.14 0.24
CA ALA A 196 12.80 5.58 0.41
C ALA A 196 13.92 6.38 -0.26
N ALA A 197 15.18 5.97 -0.09
CA ALA A 197 16.32 6.62 -0.74
C ALA A 197 16.25 6.52 -2.27
N GLY A 198 15.88 5.34 -2.80
CA GLY A 198 15.70 5.15 -4.24
C GLY A 198 14.62 6.04 -4.83
N TYR A 199 13.50 6.19 -4.11
CA TYR A 199 12.44 7.10 -4.51
C TYR A 199 12.89 8.57 -4.48
N GLU A 200 13.60 9.01 -3.42
CA GLU A 200 14.10 10.38 -3.33
C GLU A 200 15.08 10.72 -4.46
N ASP A 201 15.97 9.81 -4.78
CA ASP A 201 16.91 9.98 -5.90
C ASP A 201 16.14 10.14 -7.22
N ARG A 202 15.14 9.26 -7.48
CA ARG A 202 14.32 9.33 -8.70
C ARG A 202 13.48 10.61 -8.76
N LEU A 203 12.86 11.01 -7.65
CA LEU A 203 12.09 12.24 -7.56
C LEU A 203 12.96 13.47 -7.89
N ALA A 204 14.18 13.50 -7.40
CA ALA A 204 15.13 14.59 -7.68
C ALA A 204 15.52 14.62 -9.17
N GLU A 205 15.77 13.46 -9.79
CA GLU A 205 16.05 13.34 -11.23
C GLU A 205 14.90 13.89 -12.06
N VAL A 206 13.66 13.46 -11.76
CA VAL A 206 12.47 13.89 -12.50
C VAL A 206 12.24 15.39 -12.32
N ARG A 207 12.33 15.91 -11.08
CA ARG A 207 12.19 17.34 -10.82
C ARG A 207 13.17 18.20 -11.61
N ASP A 208 14.41 17.71 -11.80
CA ASP A 208 15.43 18.43 -12.57
C ASP A 208 15.23 18.30 -14.09
N ALA A 209 14.51 17.26 -14.56
CA ALA A 209 14.25 16.99 -15.98
C ALA A 209 13.00 17.68 -16.52
N ILE A 210 11.97 17.91 -15.67
CA ILE A 210 10.68 18.41 -16.12
C ILE A 210 10.59 19.94 -16.16
N THR A 211 9.65 20.42 -16.97
CA THR A 211 9.24 21.84 -16.97
C THR A 211 7.86 21.96 -16.35
N VAL A 212 7.81 22.33 -15.06
CA VAL A 212 6.53 22.50 -14.33
C VAL A 212 5.69 23.62 -14.98
N PRO A 213 4.41 23.37 -15.30
CA PRO A 213 3.53 24.38 -15.86
C PRO A 213 3.30 25.53 -14.88
N ALA A 214 3.15 26.74 -15.42
CA ALA A 214 2.92 27.93 -14.60
C ALA A 214 1.51 27.95 -14.01
N GLY A 215 1.39 28.43 -12.76
CA GLY A 215 0.14 28.55 -12.03
C GLY A 215 -0.22 27.32 -11.20
N GLU A 216 -1.39 27.40 -10.58
CA GLU A 216 -1.87 26.30 -9.74
C GLU A 216 -2.37 25.10 -10.58
N THR A 217 -2.36 23.95 -9.94
CA THR A 217 -2.82 22.65 -10.51
C THR A 217 -3.88 22.06 -9.59
N ALA A 218 -5.03 21.72 -10.12
CA ALA A 218 -6.07 20.98 -9.41
C ALA A 218 -6.02 19.49 -9.74
N PHE A 219 -6.45 18.66 -8.81
CA PHE A 219 -6.54 17.19 -8.98
C PHE A 219 -7.98 16.76 -8.77
N LEU A 220 -8.56 16.13 -9.79
CA LEU A 220 -9.95 15.69 -9.80
C LEU A 220 -10.03 14.20 -10.08
N ALA A 221 -10.82 13.50 -9.28
CA ALA A 221 -11.19 12.11 -9.54
C ALA A 221 -12.64 12.04 -10.04
N ARG A 222 -12.91 11.14 -11.01
CA ARG A 222 -14.24 10.99 -11.58
C ARG A 222 -14.69 9.55 -11.60
N THR A 223 -15.92 9.31 -11.13
CA THR A 223 -16.56 8.00 -11.27
C THR A 223 -17.26 7.84 -12.62
N ALA A 224 -17.62 6.60 -12.98
CA ALA A 224 -18.37 6.29 -14.18
C ALA A 224 -19.77 6.95 -14.21
N GLU A 225 -20.39 7.18 -13.04
CA GLU A 225 -21.68 7.87 -12.90
C GLU A 225 -21.53 9.39 -13.06
N GLY A 226 -20.30 9.90 -13.14
CA GLY A 226 -20.02 11.30 -13.33
C GLY A 226 -19.86 12.11 -12.05
N THR A 227 -19.80 11.48 -10.88
CA THR A 227 -19.44 12.15 -9.63
C THR A 227 -18.02 12.67 -9.72
N THR A 228 -17.80 13.91 -9.29
CA THR A 228 -16.48 14.54 -9.26
C THR A 228 -16.03 14.72 -7.83
N TYR A 229 -14.81 14.29 -7.55
CA TYR A 229 -14.11 14.54 -6.29
C TYR A 229 -12.91 15.45 -6.56
N ALA A 230 -12.55 16.30 -5.60
CA ALA A 230 -11.25 16.95 -5.56
C ALA A 230 -10.37 16.21 -4.55
N LEU A 231 -9.12 15.96 -4.91
CA LEU A 231 -8.13 15.37 -4.01
C LEU A 231 -7.65 16.44 -3.02
N GLN A 232 -7.37 16.02 -1.80
CA GLN A 232 -6.91 16.93 -0.74
C GLN A 232 -5.46 17.36 -1.01
N GLU A 233 -5.22 18.66 -0.89
CA GLU A 233 -3.86 19.21 -0.94
C GLU A 233 -3.03 18.76 0.25
N GLY A 234 -1.72 18.58 0.03
CA GLY A 234 -0.75 18.20 1.07
C GLY A 234 -0.76 16.70 1.43
N GLU A 235 -1.63 15.90 0.82
CA GLU A 235 -1.77 14.47 1.05
C GLU A 235 -1.70 13.68 -0.26
N GLY A 236 -1.38 12.39 -0.18
CA GLY A 236 -1.44 11.45 -1.30
C GLY A 236 -0.81 11.95 -2.60
N LEU A 237 -1.55 11.85 -3.69
CA LEU A 237 -1.10 12.24 -5.02
C LEU A 237 -0.72 13.75 -5.14
N PRO A 238 -1.53 14.71 -4.66
CA PRO A 238 -1.16 16.12 -4.69
C PRO A 238 0.17 16.42 -3.99
N ALA A 239 0.47 15.77 -2.86
CA ALA A 239 1.74 15.95 -2.15
C ALA A 239 2.96 15.49 -2.96
N ILE A 240 2.83 14.45 -3.80
CA ILE A 240 3.89 14.03 -4.72
C ILE A 240 4.19 15.14 -5.74
N PHE A 241 3.15 15.73 -6.32
CA PHE A 241 3.31 16.82 -7.28
C PHE A 241 3.88 18.10 -6.64
N GLU A 242 3.52 18.42 -5.39
CA GLU A 242 4.15 19.53 -4.65
C GLU A 242 5.65 19.32 -4.51
N ARG A 243 6.09 18.09 -4.24
CA ARG A 243 7.52 17.75 -4.15
C ARG A 243 8.24 17.83 -5.50
N LEU A 244 7.52 17.63 -6.61
CA LEU A 244 8.03 17.86 -7.97
C LEU A 244 8.07 19.35 -8.36
N GLY A 245 7.49 20.22 -7.53
CA GLY A 245 7.50 21.68 -7.73
C GLY A 245 6.22 22.25 -8.33
N PHE A 246 5.15 21.46 -8.45
CA PHE A 246 3.84 21.98 -8.86
C PHE A 246 3.22 22.79 -7.72
N ALA A 247 2.54 23.90 -8.07
CA ALA A 247 1.73 24.63 -7.13
C ALA A 247 0.32 24.01 -7.10
N VAL A 248 -0.05 23.34 -6.02
CA VAL A 248 -1.37 22.72 -5.89
C VAL A 248 -2.41 23.74 -5.49
N GLN A 249 -3.58 23.72 -6.12
CA GLN A 249 -4.70 24.58 -5.73
C GLN A 249 -5.30 24.08 -4.41
N PRO A 250 -5.37 24.91 -3.34
CA PRO A 250 -5.84 24.50 -2.02
C PRO A 250 -7.38 24.51 -1.95
N ILE A 251 -8.05 23.62 -2.68
CA ILE A 251 -9.52 23.60 -2.82
C ILE A 251 -10.19 23.26 -1.48
N GLN A 252 -9.63 22.33 -0.71
CA GLN A 252 -10.17 21.96 0.61
C GLN A 252 -10.09 23.13 1.58
N GLU A 253 -8.92 23.80 1.67
CA GLU A 253 -8.75 24.98 2.52
C GLU A 253 -9.72 26.09 2.14
N GLN A 254 -9.92 26.32 0.84
CA GLN A 254 -10.81 27.35 0.32
C GLN A 254 -12.30 27.08 0.58
N THR A 255 -12.70 25.81 0.55
CA THR A 255 -14.10 25.40 0.68
C THR A 255 -14.48 24.96 2.08
N GLY A 256 -13.52 24.47 2.88
CA GLY A 256 -13.78 23.81 4.15
C GLY A 256 -14.54 22.49 4.00
N ALA A 257 -14.43 21.85 2.83
CA ALA A 257 -15.13 20.59 2.56
C ALA A 257 -14.57 19.45 3.40
N GLU A 258 -15.46 18.61 3.91
CA GLU A 258 -15.09 17.40 4.65
C GLU A 258 -14.82 16.24 3.68
N PRO A 259 -13.88 15.33 3.99
CA PRO A 259 -13.66 14.12 3.22
C PRO A 259 -14.95 13.31 3.06
N TYR A 260 -15.09 12.59 1.93
CA TYR A 260 -16.27 11.76 1.65
C TYR A 260 -16.48 10.62 2.67
N THR A 261 -15.44 10.26 3.42
CA THR A 261 -15.48 9.31 4.55
C THR A 261 -14.37 9.69 5.55
N PRO A 262 -14.50 9.33 6.83
CA PRO A 262 -13.41 9.49 7.79
C PRO A 262 -12.11 8.82 7.30
N GLY A 263 -11.01 9.55 7.33
CA GLY A 263 -9.71 9.08 6.77
C GLY A 263 -9.69 9.04 5.24
N GLY A 264 -10.63 9.72 4.58
CA GLY A 264 -10.64 9.86 3.13
C GLY A 264 -9.66 10.94 2.67
N ASP A 265 -9.20 10.80 1.45
CA ASP A 265 -8.17 11.59 0.76
C ASP A 265 -8.77 12.57 -0.28
N MET A 266 -10.08 12.61 -0.39
CA MET A 266 -10.82 13.44 -1.34
C MET A 266 -12.20 13.82 -0.80
N PHE A 267 -12.83 14.83 -1.41
CA PHE A 267 -14.17 15.28 -1.11
C PHE A 267 -14.97 15.54 -2.38
N GLU A 268 -16.28 15.32 -2.30
CA GLU A 268 -17.19 15.52 -3.45
C GLU A 268 -17.33 17.01 -3.79
N VAL A 269 -17.27 17.30 -5.09
CA VAL A 269 -17.54 18.63 -5.64
C VAL A 269 -18.73 18.52 -6.58
N SER A 270 -19.86 19.14 -6.22
CA SER A 270 -21.05 19.11 -7.06
C SER A 270 -20.83 19.80 -8.41
N ALA A 271 -21.62 19.40 -9.43
CA ALA A 271 -21.51 19.99 -10.77
C ALA A 271 -21.70 21.52 -10.77
N GLU A 272 -22.53 22.07 -9.86
CA GLU A 272 -22.72 23.52 -9.71
C GLU A 272 -21.51 24.21 -9.08
N GLN A 273 -20.74 23.49 -8.26
CA GLN A 273 -19.57 24.03 -7.57
C GLN A 273 -18.29 23.94 -8.40
N VAL A 274 -18.15 22.92 -9.27
CA VAL A 274 -16.92 22.64 -10.03
C VAL A 274 -16.34 23.94 -10.65
N THR A 275 -17.14 24.70 -11.38
CA THR A 275 -16.68 25.93 -12.07
C THR A 275 -16.32 27.08 -11.13
N SER A 276 -16.79 27.04 -9.88
CA SER A 276 -16.51 28.09 -8.88
C SER A 276 -15.34 27.74 -7.99
N VAL A 277 -15.06 26.45 -7.77
CA VAL A 277 -13.98 26.01 -6.87
C VAL A 277 -12.73 25.58 -7.62
N VAL A 278 -12.86 25.02 -8.84
CA VAL A 278 -11.72 24.61 -9.68
C VAL A 278 -11.32 25.77 -10.58
N THR A 279 -10.41 26.61 -10.08
CA THR A 279 -9.96 27.83 -10.77
C THR A 279 -8.53 27.74 -11.29
N ALA A 280 -7.86 26.64 -11.01
CA ALA A 280 -6.48 26.39 -11.45
C ALA A 280 -6.37 26.39 -12.99
N PRO A 281 -5.30 27.00 -13.54
CA PRO A 281 -5.03 26.95 -14.98
C PRO A 281 -4.61 25.56 -15.46
N ASN A 282 -4.22 24.66 -14.56
CA ASN A 282 -3.87 23.28 -14.88
C ASN A 282 -4.76 22.32 -14.10
N VAL A 283 -5.11 21.17 -14.67
CA VAL A 283 -5.87 20.15 -13.97
C VAL A 283 -5.39 18.76 -14.40
N PHE A 284 -5.25 17.87 -13.42
CA PHE A 284 -5.21 16.43 -13.66
C PHE A 284 -6.59 15.84 -13.38
N VAL A 285 -7.05 14.99 -14.29
CA VAL A 285 -8.30 14.23 -14.12
C VAL A 285 -7.96 12.75 -14.15
N ILE A 286 -8.44 12.03 -13.12
CA ILE A 286 -8.13 10.63 -12.90
C ILE A 286 -9.45 9.86 -12.83
N GLY A 287 -9.50 8.69 -13.43
CA GLY A 287 -10.60 7.74 -13.26
C GLY A 287 -10.64 7.20 -11.83
N PHE A 288 -11.84 7.00 -11.29
CA PHE A 288 -12.02 6.49 -9.94
C PHE A 288 -13.12 5.42 -9.92
N ASN A 289 -12.94 4.36 -9.11
CA ASN A 289 -13.84 3.20 -9.04
C ASN A 289 -14.07 2.56 -10.41
N GLY A 290 -13.00 2.20 -11.10
CA GLY A 290 -13.06 1.53 -12.39
C GLY A 290 -13.49 2.41 -13.58
N ALA A 291 -13.62 3.72 -13.37
CA ALA A 291 -13.91 4.65 -14.46
C ALA A 291 -12.66 4.92 -15.30
N GLU A 292 -12.84 4.98 -16.62
CA GLU A 292 -11.87 5.57 -17.53
C GLU A 292 -12.20 7.05 -17.74
N VAL A 293 -11.18 7.88 -17.92
CA VAL A 293 -11.32 9.30 -18.28
C VAL A 293 -11.22 9.44 -19.78
N ASP A 294 -12.10 10.23 -20.36
CA ASP A 294 -12.02 10.72 -21.75
C ASP A 294 -12.02 12.24 -21.71
N LEU A 295 -10.84 12.84 -21.84
CA LEU A 295 -10.69 14.30 -21.80
C LEU A 295 -11.43 15.00 -22.95
N ASP A 296 -11.57 14.38 -24.12
CA ASP A 296 -12.33 14.95 -25.24
C ASP A 296 -13.83 14.98 -24.92
N ALA A 297 -14.34 13.92 -24.31
CA ALA A 297 -15.73 13.88 -23.83
C ALA A 297 -15.96 14.91 -22.72
N LEU A 298 -15.03 15.06 -21.79
CA LEU A 298 -15.11 16.08 -20.75
C LEU A 298 -15.03 17.50 -21.31
N ALA A 299 -14.19 17.74 -22.31
CA ALA A 299 -14.12 19.04 -23.00
C ALA A 299 -15.41 19.39 -23.76
N ALA A 300 -16.23 18.40 -24.10
CA ALA A 300 -17.55 18.61 -24.67
C ALA A 300 -18.66 18.87 -23.63
N ASP A 301 -18.41 18.54 -22.34
CA ASP A 301 -19.32 18.83 -21.24
C ASP A 301 -19.24 20.34 -20.88
N PRO A 302 -20.40 21.08 -20.86
CA PRO A 302 -20.38 22.53 -20.59
C PRO A 302 -19.76 22.92 -19.24
N VAL A 303 -19.79 22.05 -18.23
CA VAL A 303 -19.21 22.30 -16.91
C VAL A 303 -17.69 22.30 -17.01
N PHE A 304 -17.12 21.25 -17.61
CA PHE A 304 -15.66 21.12 -17.76
C PHE A 304 -15.10 22.07 -18.80
N ALA A 305 -15.80 22.27 -19.93
CA ALA A 305 -15.43 23.24 -20.95
C ALA A 305 -15.28 24.68 -20.41
N ALA A 306 -15.97 25.01 -19.32
CA ALA A 306 -15.87 26.30 -18.66
C ALA A 306 -14.67 26.47 -17.72
N LEU A 307 -13.97 25.39 -17.40
CA LEU A 307 -12.77 25.44 -16.55
C LEU A 307 -11.60 26.11 -17.29
N PRO A 308 -10.79 26.92 -16.60
CA PRO A 308 -9.63 27.56 -17.22
C PRO A 308 -8.67 26.58 -17.89
N SER A 309 -8.42 25.44 -17.27
CA SER A 309 -7.54 24.39 -17.74
C SER A 309 -8.03 23.74 -19.05
N PHE A 310 -9.32 23.43 -19.17
CA PHE A 310 -9.89 22.89 -20.40
C PHE A 310 -9.91 23.93 -21.52
N ALA A 311 -10.26 25.19 -21.19
CA ALA A 311 -10.23 26.29 -22.16
C ALA A 311 -8.82 26.59 -22.69
N ALA A 312 -7.79 26.35 -21.89
CA ALA A 312 -6.38 26.55 -22.23
C ALA A 312 -5.72 25.32 -22.89
N GLY A 313 -6.36 24.14 -22.82
CA GLY A 313 -5.76 22.87 -23.27
C GLY A 313 -4.66 22.35 -22.34
N THR A 314 -4.77 22.65 -21.05
CA THR A 314 -3.86 22.26 -19.97
C THR A 314 -4.53 21.31 -18.97
N ALA A 315 -5.52 20.57 -19.44
CA ALA A 315 -6.07 19.41 -18.77
C ALA A 315 -5.28 18.16 -19.15
N HIS A 316 -4.90 17.38 -18.16
CA HIS A 316 -4.10 16.15 -18.32
C HIS A 316 -4.84 14.98 -17.68
N GLU A 317 -4.63 13.80 -18.22
CA GLU A 317 -5.09 12.56 -17.64
C GLU A 317 -3.94 11.88 -16.89
N LEU A 318 -4.28 11.21 -15.78
CA LEU A 318 -3.38 10.27 -15.11
C LEU A 318 -4.05 8.89 -15.04
N PRO A 319 -3.25 7.81 -15.06
CA PRO A 319 -3.76 6.46 -14.84
C PRO A 319 -4.50 6.33 -13.50
N THR A 320 -5.51 5.46 -13.44
CA THR A 320 -6.35 5.26 -12.24
C THR A 320 -5.56 4.87 -11.00
N TRP A 321 -4.56 4.02 -11.14
CA TRP A 321 -3.69 3.57 -10.05
C TRP A 321 -2.88 4.70 -9.39
N THR A 322 -2.81 5.90 -9.96
CA THR A 322 -2.05 7.01 -9.37
C THR A 322 -2.72 7.67 -8.18
N ILE A 323 -4.02 7.48 -7.96
CA ILE A 323 -4.78 8.14 -6.88
C ILE A 323 -4.21 7.77 -5.51
N ARG A 324 -3.94 6.49 -5.30
CA ARG A 324 -3.50 5.94 -4.01
C ARG A 324 -2.30 5.04 -4.21
N SER A 325 -1.27 5.61 -4.81
CA SER A 325 -0.07 4.89 -5.19
C SER A 325 0.58 4.19 -3.99
N ASP A 326 0.88 2.92 -4.16
CA ASP A 326 1.89 2.23 -3.36
C ASP A 326 3.31 2.63 -3.81
N TYR A 327 4.34 1.93 -3.31
CA TYR A 327 5.73 2.21 -3.69
C TYR A 327 6.00 2.02 -5.19
N HIS A 328 5.52 0.93 -5.79
CA HIS A 328 5.74 0.62 -7.22
C HIS A 328 5.01 1.63 -8.10
N GLU A 329 3.81 1.98 -7.70
CA GLU A 329 2.96 2.96 -8.38
C GLU A 329 3.53 4.38 -8.23
N ALA A 330 4.05 4.74 -7.06
CA ALA A 330 4.71 6.02 -6.84
C ALA A 330 5.98 6.17 -7.69
N MET A 331 6.76 5.10 -7.87
CA MET A 331 7.91 5.09 -8.78
C MET A 331 7.48 5.23 -10.24
N ALA A 332 6.44 4.49 -10.66
CA ALA A 332 5.92 4.56 -12.03
C ALA A 332 5.26 5.91 -12.34
N LEU A 333 4.63 6.55 -11.34
CA LEU A 333 4.09 7.91 -11.49
C LEU A 333 5.19 8.92 -11.88
N LEU A 334 6.38 8.80 -11.29
CA LEU A 334 7.51 9.67 -11.65
C LEU A 334 7.88 9.54 -13.13
N ASP A 335 7.82 8.33 -13.70
CA ASP A 335 8.08 8.08 -15.11
C ASP A 335 6.97 8.73 -16.00
N VAL A 336 5.70 8.61 -15.58
CA VAL A 336 4.57 9.26 -16.28
C VAL A 336 4.72 10.78 -16.28
N VAL A 337 5.11 11.37 -15.17
CA VAL A 337 5.28 12.83 -15.07
C VAL A 337 6.48 13.29 -15.90
N GLU A 338 7.59 12.55 -15.89
CA GLU A 338 8.75 12.88 -16.72
C GLU A 338 8.38 12.83 -18.21
N GLU A 339 7.65 11.81 -18.67
CA GLU A 339 7.22 11.70 -20.07
C GLU A 339 6.33 12.87 -20.49
N GLN A 340 5.43 13.34 -19.61
CA GLN A 340 4.49 14.41 -19.92
C GLN A 340 5.12 15.81 -19.94
N PHE A 341 6.17 16.06 -19.13
CA PHE A 341 6.66 17.41 -18.85
C PHE A 341 8.15 17.64 -19.18
N SER A 342 8.86 16.67 -19.80
CA SER A 342 10.26 16.80 -20.24
C SER A 342 10.46 17.69 -21.47
#